data_59a7590f612f5efe55f3c5ee1ecd865d
#
_entry.id   59a7590f612f5efe55f3c5ee1ecd865d
#
_cell.length_a   1.000
_cell.length_b   1.000
_cell.length_c   1.000
_cell.angle_alpha   90.00
_cell.angle_beta   90.00
_cell.angle_gamma   90.00
#
_symmetry.space_group_name_H-M   'P 1'
#
loop_
_entity.id
_entity.type
_entity.pdbx_description
1 polymer ?
#
loop_
_entity_poly.entity_id
_entity_poly.type
_entity_poly.pdbx_seq_one_letter_code
_entity_poly.pdbx_strand_id
1 'polypeptide(L)'
;MIKEDTEGQLISTRQSILDAASKLIAQKGVKDTSLADISKEVGISKGTLYYYYSTKNDIIYDIADIHLKQITDELLSWINNIEHNVAPEDILKVVFERISTAETRGKLHLYLISDAVTSNEPLKQRFREKYQEWRIALEDGLRKVLKNRTADYRVLSYIILAALDGFTIQWRLGEEEIPIDGIANLLSKIK
;
A
#
# COMPACT_ATOMS: atom_id res chain seq x y z
N MET A 1 -5.31 -37.56 -7.18
CA MET A 1 -6.13 -36.69 -8.06
C MET A 1 -7.21 -35.90 -7.33
N ILE A 2 -7.87 -36.39 -6.28
CA ILE A 2 -8.95 -35.67 -5.55
C ILE A 2 -8.42 -34.61 -4.56
N LYS A 3 -7.18 -34.71 -4.07
CA LYS A 3 -6.60 -33.73 -3.10
C LYS A 3 -6.14 -32.44 -3.74
N GLU A 4 -5.62 -32.43 -4.95
CA GLU A 4 -5.14 -31.23 -5.65
C GLU A 4 -6.30 -30.32 -6.08
N ASP A 5 -7.43 -30.90 -6.52
CA ASP A 5 -8.63 -30.11 -6.87
C ASP A 5 -9.24 -29.39 -5.66
N THR A 6 -9.15 -30.03 -4.46
CA THR A 6 -9.68 -29.44 -3.23
C THR A 6 -8.80 -28.27 -2.72
N GLU A 7 -7.50 -28.41 -2.81
CA GLU A 7 -6.54 -27.38 -2.39
C GLU A 7 -6.58 -26.15 -3.33
N GLY A 8 -6.65 -26.39 -4.64
CA GLY A 8 -6.84 -25.34 -5.64
C GLY A 8 -8.17 -24.58 -5.46
N GLN A 9 -9.26 -25.29 -5.13
CA GLN A 9 -10.56 -24.67 -4.86
C GLN A 9 -10.57 -23.89 -3.55
N LEU A 10 -9.87 -24.35 -2.51
CA LEU A 10 -9.70 -23.65 -1.24
C LEU A 10 -8.92 -22.34 -1.41
N ILE A 11 -7.83 -22.37 -2.16
CA ILE A 11 -7.01 -21.18 -2.46
C ILE A 11 -7.84 -20.16 -3.27
N SER A 12 -8.57 -20.62 -4.29
CA SER A 12 -9.45 -19.78 -5.11
C SER A 12 -10.55 -19.10 -4.28
N THR A 13 -11.21 -19.83 -3.38
CA THR A 13 -12.26 -19.26 -2.53
C THR A 13 -11.70 -18.26 -1.52
N ARG A 14 -10.54 -18.55 -0.90
CA ARG A 14 -9.88 -17.60 0.01
C ARG A 14 -9.52 -16.31 -0.70
N GLN A 15 -8.97 -16.37 -1.90
CA GLN A 15 -8.65 -15.20 -2.71
C GLN A 15 -9.92 -14.41 -3.06
N SER A 16 -11.00 -15.07 -3.47
CA SER A 16 -12.29 -14.41 -3.76
C SER A 16 -12.84 -13.67 -2.54
N ILE A 17 -12.68 -14.22 -1.32
CA ILE A 17 -13.06 -13.54 -0.08
C ILE A 17 -12.23 -12.28 0.14
N LEU A 18 -10.91 -12.33 -0.07
CA LEU A 18 -10.02 -11.19 0.11
C LEU A 18 -10.28 -10.09 -0.93
N ASP A 19 -10.52 -10.47 -2.18
CA ASP A 19 -10.84 -9.52 -3.26
C ASP A 19 -12.17 -8.81 -3.01
N ALA A 20 -13.21 -9.55 -2.63
CA ALA A 20 -14.51 -8.99 -2.27
C ALA A 20 -14.42 -8.06 -1.05
N ALA A 21 -13.70 -8.48 -0.02
CA ALA A 21 -13.51 -7.66 1.18
C ALA A 21 -12.72 -6.39 0.88
N SER A 22 -11.63 -6.47 0.09
CA SER A 22 -10.84 -5.32 -0.34
C SER A 22 -11.68 -4.31 -1.12
N LYS A 23 -12.50 -4.80 -2.06
CA LYS A 23 -13.44 -3.99 -2.84
C LYS A 23 -14.45 -3.27 -1.94
N LEU A 24 -15.10 -4.00 -1.02
CA LEU A 24 -16.09 -3.45 -0.10
C LEU A 24 -15.47 -2.42 0.86
N ILE A 25 -14.28 -2.70 1.40
CA ILE A 25 -13.55 -1.77 2.26
C ILE A 25 -13.19 -0.49 1.48
N ALA A 26 -12.72 -0.61 0.25
CA ALA A 26 -12.41 0.56 -0.59
C ALA A 26 -13.64 1.40 -0.95
N GLN A 27 -14.84 0.80 -0.94
CA GLN A 27 -16.11 1.49 -1.23
C GLN A 27 -16.72 2.19 -0.01
N LYS A 28 -16.74 1.52 1.14
CA LYS A 28 -17.50 1.98 2.32
C LYS A 28 -16.74 1.94 3.64
N GLY A 29 -15.46 1.57 3.61
CA GLY A 29 -14.60 1.54 4.79
C GLY A 29 -14.66 0.25 5.61
N VAL A 30 -13.69 0.12 6.52
CA VAL A 30 -13.56 -1.06 7.39
C VAL A 30 -14.76 -1.22 8.31
N LYS A 31 -15.24 -0.15 8.95
CA LYS A 31 -16.34 -0.20 9.93
C LYS A 31 -17.64 -0.70 9.31
N ASP A 32 -17.98 -0.19 8.13
CA ASP A 32 -19.25 -0.46 7.47
C ASP A 32 -19.25 -1.73 6.61
N THR A 33 -18.12 -2.44 6.56
CA THR A 33 -18.01 -3.75 5.91
C THR A 33 -18.21 -4.87 6.93
N SER A 34 -19.23 -5.70 6.73
CA SER A 34 -19.52 -6.86 7.58
C SER A 34 -19.16 -8.19 6.90
N LEU A 35 -18.98 -9.26 7.71
CA LEU A 35 -18.79 -10.62 7.17
C LEU A 35 -20.00 -11.07 6.31
N ALA A 36 -21.20 -10.59 6.63
CA ALA A 36 -22.40 -10.85 5.85
C ALA A 36 -22.34 -10.20 4.46
N ASP A 37 -21.82 -8.97 4.36
CA ASP A 37 -21.63 -8.30 3.07
C ASP A 37 -20.61 -9.05 2.22
N ILE A 38 -19.50 -9.47 2.82
CA ILE A 38 -18.43 -10.21 2.15
C ILE A 38 -18.96 -11.56 1.63
N SER A 39 -19.67 -12.33 2.47
CA SER A 39 -20.22 -13.61 2.03
C SER A 39 -21.22 -13.45 0.89
N LYS A 40 -22.04 -12.40 0.92
CA LYS A 40 -22.98 -12.05 -0.15
C LYS A 40 -22.28 -11.65 -1.44
N GLU A 41 -21.24 -10.85 -1.36
CA GLU A 41 -20.45 -10.40 -2.54
C GLU A 41 -19.75 -11.57 -3.23
N VAL A 42 -19.23 -12.55 -2.46
CA VAL A 42 -18.58 -13.75 -2.99
C VAL A 42 -19.62 -14.78 -3.48
N GLY A 43 -20.87 -14.72 -3.01
CA GLY A 43 -21.89 -15.72 -3.32
C GLY A 43 -21.75 -17.02 -2.51
N ILE A 44 -21.17 -16.97 -1.31
CA ILE A 44 -21.00 -18.11 -0.41
C ILE A 44 -21.87 -17.99 0.84
N SER A 45 -22.10 -19.11 1.52
CA SER A 45 -22.81 -19.11 2.81
C SER A 45 -21.93 -18.47 3.90
N LYS A 46 -22.57 -17.91 4.95
CA LYS A 46 -21.84 -17.45 6.15
C LYS A 46 -21.02 -18.58 6.78
N GLY A 47 -21.55 -19.80 6.83
CA GLY A 47 -20.83 -20.95 7.36
C GLY A 47 -19.57 -21.26 6.56
N THR A 48 -19.63 -21.16 5.22
CA THR A 48 -18.46 -21.27 4.35
C THR A 48 -17.44 -20.17 4.63
N LEU A 49 -17.87 -18.93 4.81
CA LEU A 49 -16.94 -17.84 5.16
C LEU A 49 -16.25 -18.09 6.51
N TYR A 50 -17.00 -18.51 7.54
CA TYR A 50 -16.43 -18.82 8.86
C TYR A 50 -15.45 -20.01 8.86
N TYR A 51 -15.54 -20.90 7.88
CA TYR A 51 -14.55 -21.96 7.68
C TYR A 51 -13.17 -21.38 7.31
N TYR A 52 -13.13 -20.29 6.52
CA TYR A 52 -11.88 -19.63 6.11
C TYR A 52 -11.38 -18.60 7.10
N TYR A 53 -12.28 -17.85 7.73
CA TYR A 53 -11.95 -16.71 8.58
C TYR A 53 -12.87 -16.64 9.81
N SER A 54 -12.27 -16.77 11.00
CA SER A 54 -13.02 -16.75 12.26
C SER A 54 -13.56 -15.37 12.60
N THR A 55 -12.82 -14.31 12.23
CA THR A 55 -13.19 -12.92 12.50
C THR A 55 -12.99 -12.02 11.28
N LYS A 56 -13.66 -10.87 11.32
CA LYS A 56 -13.42 -9.81 10.31
C LYS A 56 -11.98 -9.32 10.35
N ASN A 57 -11.38 -9.23 11.54
CA ASN A 57 -10.01 -8.78 11.69
C ASN A 57 -9.01 -9.71 11.00
N ASP A 58 -9.25 -11.03 10.97
CA ASP A 58 -8.38 -11.97 10.26
C ASP A 58 -8.34 -11.66 8.75
N ILE A 59 -9.50 -11.31 8.16
CA ILE A 59 -9.58 -10.85 6.76
C ILE A 59 -8.83 -9.53 6.57
N ILE A 60 -9.01 -8.58 7.48
CA ILE A 60 -8.35 -7.27 7.42
C ILE A 60 -6.83 -7.42 7.49
N TYR A 61 -6.32 -8.30 8.34
CA TYR A 61 -4.89 -8.55 8.45
C TYR A 61 -4.31 -9.17 7.19
N ASP A 62 -4.98 -10.16 6.59
CA ASP A 62 -4.54 -10.75 5.34
C ASP A 62 -4.56 -9.73 4.18
N ILE A 63 -5.62 -8.91 4.09
CA ILE A 63 -5.69 -7.82 3.11
C ILE A 63 -4.54 -6.82 3.32
N ALA A 64 -4.30 -6.44 4.57
CA ALA A 64 -3.22 -5.50 4.88
C ALA A 64 -1.85 -6.08 4.51
N ASP A 65 -1.59 -7.34 4.85
CA ASP A 65 -0.32 -7.99 4.56
C ASP A 65 -0.07 -8.10 3.03
N ILE A 66 -1.10 -8.44 2.25
CA ILE A 66 -1.03 -8.47 0.78
C ILE A 66 -0.80 -7.06 0.23
N HIS A 67 -1.59 -6.09 0.68
CA HIS A 67 -1.50 -4.70 0.23
C HIS A 67 -0.11 -4.08 0.53
N LEU A 68 0.36 -4.24 1.76
CA LEU A 68 1.66 -3.73 2.19
C LEU A 68 2.82 -4.44 1.48
N LYS A 69 2.68 -5.75 1.22
CA LYS A 69 3.65 -6.50 0.42
C LYS A 69 3.72 -5.98 -1.01
N GLN A 70 2.59 -5.72 -1.65
CA GLN A 70 2.57 -5.16 -3.02
C GLN A 70 3.30 -3.81 -3.10
N ILE A 71 3.07 -2.92 -2.14
CA ILE A 71 3.78 -1.63 -2.07
C ILE A 71 5.29 -1.86 -1.89
N THR A 72 5.67 -2.79 -1.02
CA THR A 72 7.08 -3.14 -0.78
C THR A 72 7.74 -3.68 -2.05
N ASP A 73 7.10 -4.64 -2.74
CA ASP A 73 7.62 -5.25 -3.96
C ASP A 73 7.78 -4.20 -5.07
N GLU A 74 6.81 -3.28 -5.23
CA GLU A 74 6.89 -2.18 -6.19
C GLU A 74 8.04 -1.20 -5.87
N LEU A 75 8.22 -0.85 -4.59
CA LEU A 75 9.30 0.02 -4.14
C LEU A 75 10.67 -0.63 -4.39
N LEU A 76 10.84 -1.88 -3.98
CA LEU A 76 12.10 -2.61 -4.15
C LEU A 76 12.41 -2.84 -5.63
N SER A 77 11.41 -3.21 -6.44
CA SER A 77 11.57 -3.36 -7.89
C SER A 77 12.03 -2.05 -8.51
N TRP A 78 11.43 -0.94 -8.13
CA TRP A 78 11.83 0.37 -8.61
C TRP A 78 13.29 0.71 -8.21
N ILE A 79 13.66 0.55 -6.93
CA ILE A 79 15.02 0.82 -6.45
C ILE A 79 16.07 -0.04 -7.17
N ASN A 80 15.75 -1.30 -7.46
CA ASN A 80 16.67 -2.22 -8.13
C ASN A 80 16.82 -1.94 -9.63
N ASN A 81 15.80 -1.35 -10.25
CA ASN A 81 15.79 -1.01 -11.67
C ASN A 81 16.20 0.44 -11.97
N ILE A 82 16.63 1.20 -10.95
CA ILE A 82 17.16 2.55 -11.15
C ILE A 82 18.44 2.45 -11.99
N GLU A 83 18.38 2.92 -13.22
CA GLU A 83 19.55 3.08 -14.07
C GLU A 83 20.41 4.25 -13.54
N HIS A 84 21.74 4.07 -13.53
CA HIS A 84 22.70 5.03 -12.94
C HIS A 84 22.74 6.39 -13.64
N ASN A 85 22.07 6.54 -14.77
CA ASN A 85 22.05 7.74 -15.61
C ASN A 85 20.69 8.45 -15.69
N VAL A 86 19.71 8.02 -14.89
CA VAL A 86 18.39 8.69 -14.82
C VAL A 86 18.49 9.89 -13.89
N ALA A 87 17.96 11.02 -14.31
CA ALA A 87 17.97 12.22 -13.48
C ALA A 87 17.11 12.01 -12.20
N PRO A 88 17.56 12.49 -11.02
CA PRO A 88 16.82 12.31 -9.77
C PRO A 88 15.38 12.82 -9.82
N GLU A 89 15.12 13.90 -10.56
CA GLU A 89 13.80 14.45 -10.80
C GLU A 89 12.87 13.48 -11.53
N ASP A 90 13.35 12.77 -12.56
CA ASP A 90 12.57 11.79 -13.31
C ASP A 90 12.21 10.59 -12.43
N ILE A 91 13.10 10.21 -11.54
CA ILE A 91 12.90 9.14 -10.57
C ILE A 91 11.77 9.49 -9.60
N LEU A 92 11.83 10.67 -9.01
CA LEU A 92 10.80 11.17 -8.08
C LEU A 92 9.45 11.32 -8.78
N LYS A 93 9.44 11.80 -10.03
CA LYS A 93 8.23 11.90 -10.84
C LYS A 93 7.54 10.55 -11.02
N VAL A 94 8.27 9.51 -11.43
CA VAL A 94 7.72 8.15 -11.60
C VAL A 94 7.12 7.61 -10.30
N VAL A 95 7.76 7.87 -9.14
CA VAL A 95 7.21 7.46 -7.83
C VAL A 95 5.89 8.14 -7.54
N PHE A 96 5.81 9.46 -7.73
CA PHE A 96 4.60 10.22 -7.47
C PHE A 96 3.47 9.86 -8.45
N GLU A 97 3.76 9.69 -9.74
CA GLU A 97 2.78 9.29 -10.75
C GLU A 97 2.16 7.91 -10.46
N ARG A 98 2.97 6.93 -10.04
CA ARG A 98 2.45 5.59 -9.70
C ARG A 98 1.48 5.59 -8.53
N ILE A 99 1.67 6.48 -7.56
CA ILE A 99 0.80 6.60 -6.39
C ILE A 99 -0.50 7.29 -6.77
N SER A 100 -0.44 8.30 -7.63
CA SER A 100 -1.63 9.04 -8.08
C SER A 100 -2.59 8.19 -8.92
N THR A 101 -2.06 7.27 -9.73
CA THR A 101 -2.87 6.44 -10.65
C THR A 101 -3.59 5.25 -10.01
N ALA A 102 -3.23 4.87 -8.78
CA ALA A 102 -3.77 3.69 -8.11
C ALA A 102 -5.04 4.00 -7.29
N GLU A 103 -6.16 4.37 -7.96
CA GLU A 103 -7.36 4.87 -7.27
C GLU A 103 -7.91 3.92 -6.19
N THR A 104 -8.16 2.67 -6.51
CA THR A 104 -8.72 1.69 -5.56
C THR A 104 -7.75 1.34 -4.45
N ARG A 105 -6.46 1.16 -4.78
CA ARG A 105 -5.42 0.84 -3.79
C ARG A 105 -5.19 1.96 -2.80
N GLY A 106 -5.23 3.21 -3.24
CA GLY A 106 -5.07 4.33 -2.34
C GLY A 106 -6.26 4.53 -1.40
N LYS A 107 -7.50 4.29 -1.84
CA LYS A 107 -8.67 4.27 -0.94
C LYS A 107 -8.53 3.17 0.11
N LEU A 108 -8.17 1.97 -0.30
CA LEU A 108 -7.90 0.86 0.61
C LEU A 108 -6.82 1.22 1.62
N HIS A 109 -5.69 1.78 1.18
CA HIS A 109 -4.60 2.22 2.06
C HIS A 109 -5.08 3.20 3.13
N LEU A 110 -5.82 4.24 2.73
CA LEU A 110 -6.34 5.24 3.66
C LEU A 110 -7.31 4.65 4.68
N TYR A 111 -8.17 3.72 4.29
CA TYR A 111 -9.07 3.05 5.23
C TYR A 111 -8.33 2.13 6.20
N LEU A 112 -7.33 1.38 5.73
CA LEU A 112 -6.53 0.50 6.58
C LEU A 112 -5.67 1.30 7.56
N ILE A 113 -4.98 2.36 7.11
CA ILE A 113 -4.15 3.18 7.99
C ILE A 113 -5.00 3.96 8.99
N SER A 114 -6.18 4.44 8.58
CA SER A 114 -7.13 5.07 9.50
C SER A 114 -7.58 4.12 10.60
N ASP A 115 -7.93 2.87 10.28
CA ASP A 115 -8.30 1.85 11.26
C ASP A 115 -7.11 1.53 12.19
N ALA A 116 -5.92 1.39 11.63
CA ALA A 116 -4.68 1.15 12.37
C ALA A 116 -4.39 2.23 13.42
N VAL A 117 -4.48 3.51 13.05
CA VAL A 117 -4.12 4.62 13.96
C VAL A 117 -5.21 4.95 14.97
N THR A 118 -6.47 4.56 14.73
CA THR A 118 -7.60 4.92 15.58
C THR A 118 -8.05 3.82 16.52
N SER A 119 -7.96 2.53 16.14
CA SER A 119 -8.65 1.48 16.89
C SER A 119 -8.06 0.07 16.81
N ASN A 120 -7.06 -0.19 15.94
CA ASN A 120 -6.57 -1.53 15.65
C ASN A 120 -5.06 -1.65 15.89
N GLU A 121 -4.67 -1.93 17.14
CA GLU A 121 -3.25 -1.98 17.53
C GLU A 121 -2.45 -3.08 16.78
N PRO A 122 -2.95 -4.31 16.52
CA PRO A 122 -2.25 -5.27 15.70
C PRO A 122 -2.00 -4.79 14.26
N LEU A 123 -2.97 -4.09 13.66
CA LEU A 123 -2.82 -3.49 12.33
C LEU A 123 -1.82 -2.33 12.35
N LYS A 124 -1.86 -1.50 13.39
CA LYS A 124 -0.90 -0.40 13.60
C LYS A 124 0.54 -0.90 13.69
N GLN A 125 0.76 -2.03 14.36
CA GLN A 125 2.09 -2.64 14.45
C GLN A 125 2.59 -3.07 13.06
N ARG A 126 1.74 -3.71 12.21
CA ARG A 126 2.10 -4.07 10.83
C ARG A 126 2.49 -2.84 10.00
N PHE A 127 1.72 -1.76 10.08
CA PHE A 127 2.06 -0.51 9.40
C PHE A 127 3.38 0.07 9.89
N ARG A 128 3.61 0.09 11.19
CA ARG A 128 4.86 0.60 11.79
C ARG A 128 6.09 -0.13 11.25
N GLU A 129 6.03 -1.47 11.19
CA GLU A 129 7.11 -2.30 10.67
C GLU A 129 7.35 -2.04 9.18
N LYS A 130 6.27 -1.94 8.38
CA LYS A 130 6.38 -1.65 6.94
C LYS A 130 6.90 -0.26 6.65
N TYR A 131 6.46 0.76 7.37
CA TYR A 131 7.00 2.11 7.22
C TYR A 131 8.48 2.19 7.58
N GLN A 132 8.93 1.40 8.55
CA GLN A 132 10.36 1.29 8.87
C GLN A 132 11.13 0.63 7.73
N GLU A 133 10.63 -0.48 7.19
CA GLU A 133 11.20 -1.18 6.04
C GLU A 133 11.30 -0.25 4.81
N TRP A 134 10.23 0.47 4.48
CA TRP A 134 10.21 1.41 3.36
C TRP A 134 11.17 2.58 3.52
N ARG A 135 11.33 3.11 4.75
CA ARG A 135 12.33 4.17 5.01
C ARG A 135 13.74 3.67 4.74
N ILE A 136 14.09 2.47 5.18
CA ILE A 136 15.41 1.89 4.93
C ILE A 136 15.63 1.70 3.43
N ALA A 137 14.65 1.13 2.72
CA ALA A 137 14.73 0.93 1.29
C ALA A 137 14.86 2.25 0.51
N LEU A 138 14.11 3.29 0.90
CA LEU A 138 14.22 4.63 0.31
C LEU A 138 15.58 5.26 0.58
N GLU A 139 16.11 5.16 1.81
CA GLU A 139 17.44 5.67 2.15
C GLU A 139 18.50 5.04 1.26
N ASP A 140 18.48 3.73 1.07
CA ASP A 140 19.42 3.01 0.20
C ASP A 140 19.25 3.40 -1.28
N GLY A 141 18.00 3.55 -1.76
CA GLY A 141 17.71 4.03 -3.10
C GLY A 141 18.23 5.44 -3.35
N LEU A 142 17.97 6.36 -2.42
CA LEU A 142 18.43 7.74 -2.50
C LEU A 142 19.96 7.85 -2.52
N ARG A 143 20.67 7.04 -1.74
CA ARG A 143 22.15 6.98 -1.76
C ARG A 143 22.70 6.58 -3.12
N LYS A 144 22.02 5.68 -3.83
CA LYS A 144 22.43 5.24 -5.18
C LYS A 144 22.25 6.34 -6.21
N VAL A 145 21.16 7.11 -6.10
CA VAL A 145 20.73 8.11 -7.09
C VAL A 145 21.41 9.45 -6.91
N LEU A 146 21.30 10.03 -5.71
CA LEU A 146 21.70 11.43 -5.50
C LEU A 146 23.21 11.62 -5.37
N LYS A 147 23.98 10.56 -5.07
CA LYS A 147 25.47 10.60 -4.93
C LYS A 147 26.00 11.77 -4.11
N ASN A 148 25.14 12.46 -3.35
CA ASN A 148 25.49 13.62 -2.53
C ASN A 148 25.91 13.14 -1.14
N ARG A 149 27.20 13.24 -0.82
CA ARG A 149 27.77 12.79 0.45
C ARG A 149 27.33 13.60 1.66
N THR A 150 26.75 14.78 1.47
CA THR A 150 26.34 15.69 2.57
C THR A 150 24.85 15.59 2.90
N ALA A 151 24.04 14.94 2.06
CA ALA A 151 22.61 14.80 2.28
C ALA A 151 22.31 13.81 3.40
N ASP A 152 21.40 14.17 4.30
CA ASP A 152 20.83 13.24 5.28
C ASP A 152 19.71 12.42 4.63
N TYR A 153 20.09 11.29 4.04
CA TYR A 153 19.15 10.39 3.34
C TYR A 153 18.09 9.80 4.26
N ARG A 154 18.40 9.66 5.56
CA ARG A 154 17.43 9.24 6.55
C ARG A 154 16.32 10.28 6.69
N VAL A 155 16.67 11.55 6.85
CA VAL A 155 15.68 12.64 6.91
C VAL A 155 14.88 12.72 5.62
N LEU A 156 15.53 12.61 4.45
CA LEU A 156 14.86 12.60 3.16
C LEU A 156 13.86 11.44 3.03
N SER A 157 14.17 10.25 3.52
CA SER A 157 13.24 9.11 3.48
C SER A 157 11.95 9.38 4.27
N TYR A 158 12.03 10.06 5.42
CA TYR A 158 10.86 10.50 6.19
C TYR A 158 10.03 11.53 5.44
N ILE A 159 10.68 12.53 4.83
CA ILE A 159 10.00 13.58 4.08
C ILE A 159 9.27 13.00 2.87
N ILE A 160 9.93 12.10 2.12
CA ILE A 160 9.33 11.46 0.95
C ILE A 160 8.11 10.63 1.34
N LEU A 161 8.21 9.76 2.35
CA LEU A 161 7.06 8.97 2.79
C LEU A 161 5.90 9.86 3.27
N ALA A 162 6.19 10.89 4.06
CA ALA A 162 5.15 11.82 4.50
C ALA A 162 4.50 12.57 3.32
N ALA A 163 5.29 12.95 2.30
CA ALA A 163 4.77 13.56 1.09
C ALA A 163 3.88 12.60 0.30
N LEU A 164 4.27 11.34 0.17
CA LEU A 164 3.49 10.30 -0.53
C LEU A 164 2.14 10.06 0.14
N ASP A 165 2.11 9.96 1.47
CA ASP A 165 0.87 9.85 2.23
C ASP A 165 0.00 11.10 2.07
N GLY A 166 0.60 12.28 2.18
CA GLY A 166 -0.07 13.55 2.00
C GLY A 166 -0.67 13.72 0.60
N PHE A 167 0.08 13.39 -0.45
CA PHE A 167 -0.41 13.45 -1.84
C PHE A 167 -1.50 12.42 -2.09
N THR A 168 -1.42 11.23 -1.49
CA THR A 168 -2.49 10.23 -1.56
C THR A 168 -3.81 10.79 -1.01
N ILE A 169 -3.76 11.59 0.05
CA ILE A 169 -4.94 12.26 0.63
C ILE A 169 -5.42 13.39 -0.27
N GLN A 170 -4.54 14.33 -0.65
CA GLN A 170 -4.87 15.52 -1.42
C GLN A 170 -5.48 15.17 -2.78
N TRP A 171 -4.89 14.22 -3.50
CA TRP A 171 -5.43 13.71 -4.75
C TRP A 171 -6.89 13.22 -4.61
N ARG A 172 -7.21 12.57 -3.49
CA ARG A 172 -8.56 12.04 -3.24
C ARG A 172 -9.57 13.07 -2.75
N LEU A 173 -9.09 14.18 -2.25
CA LEU A 173 -9.93 15.34 -1.93
C LEU A 173 -10.35 16.10 -3.20
N GLY A 174 -9.77 15.77 -4.36
CA GLY A 174 -10.07 16.46 -5.63
C GLY A 174 -9.35 17.81 -5.73
N GLU A 175 -8.23 17.97 -5.03
CA GLU A 175 -7.35 19.13 -5.18
C GLU A 175 -6.92 19.28 -6.64
N GLU A 176 -6.59 20.52 -7.02
CA GLU A 176 -5.98 20.84 -8.31
C GLU A 176 -4.70 20.00 -8.51
N GLU A 177 -4.24 19.91 -9.75
CA GLU A 177 -3.10 19.11 -10.16
C GLU A 177 -1.89 19.32 -9.24
N ILE A 178 -1.49 18.28 -8.52
CA ILE A 178 -0.30 18.31 -7.64
C ILE A 178 0.91 18.61 -8.53
N PRO A 179 1.72 19.66 -8.25
CA PRO A 179 2.82 20.08 -9.11
C PRO A 179 4.03 19.13 -8.99
N ILE A 180 3.86 17.88 -9.41
CA ILE A 180 4.84 16.78 -9.24
C ILE A 180 6.20 17.16 -9.83
N ASP A 181 6.23 17.74 -11.04
CA ASP A 181 7.47 18.17 -11.70
C ASP A 181 8.23 19.24 -10.87
N GLY A 182 7.49 20.20 -10.30
CA GLY A 182 8.06 21.23 -9.43
C GLY A 182 8.64 20.67 -8.15
N ILE A 183 7.93 19.70 -7.54
CA ILE A 183 8.36 19.03 -6.31
C ILE A 183 9.59 18.16 -6.57
N ALA A 184 9.58 17.36 -7.64
CA ALA A 184 10.71 16.54 -8.04
C ALA A 184 11.97 17.37 -8.30
N ASN A 185 11.82 18.47 -9.05
CA ASN A 185 12.92 19.43 -9.32
C ASN A 185 13.43 20.13 -8.04
N LEU A 186 12.55 20.44 -7.08
CA LEU A 186 12.95 21.00 -5.79
C LEU A 186 13.76 20.01 -4.98
N LEU A 187 13.28 18.77 -4.86
CA LEU A 187 13.93 17.71 -4.09
C LEU A 187 15.28 17.31 -4.68
N SER A 188 15.42 17.30 -6.01
CA SER A 188 16.68 16.97 -6.69
C SER A 188 17.80 18.02 -6.45
N LYS A 189 17.42 19.24 -6.07
CA LYS A 189 18.36 20.36 -5.79
C LYS A 189 18.75 20.50 -4.32
N ILE A 190 18.21 19.69 -3.43
CA ILE A 190 18.61 19.68 -2.01
C ILE A 190 20.08 19.26 -1.92
N LYS A 191 20.90 20.18 -1.45
CA LYS A 191 22.35 20.00 -1.27
C LYS A 191 22.64 19.46 0.11
#